data_883c9d2ab8ff0bbfb623fdd897664f4a
#
_entry.id   883c9d2ab8ff0bbfb623fdd897664f4a
#
_cell.length_a   1.000
_cell.length_b   1.000
_cell.length_c   1.000
_cell.angle_alpha   90.00
_cell.angle_beta   90.00
_cell.angle_gamma   90.00
#
_symmetry.space_group_name_H-M   'P 1'
#
loop_
_entity.id
_entity.type
_entity.pdbx_description
1 polymer ?
#
loop_
_entity_poly.entity_id
_entity_poly.type
_entity_poly.pdbx_seq_one_letter_code
_entity_poly.pdbx_strand_id
1 'polypeptide(L)'
;MVVETTKGEDRPMIFLTAPPNIEQTRGSRFRVQRNLPYRDAAPYKASIYYWWWASLKRNIDYAKTCKQLGRGKSEELYKDFGNIFKSDFLTWWRSHKGLFAERSSLAKNKEILKDDDIILYQIDTKKPFSQIHEEIKALHMQAHGIMPGERAKLSSTAKYPIFANVSAHTLHRVLNIWDLRCTNPDVSAYEL
;
A
#
# COMPACT_ATOMS: atom_id res chain seq x y z
N MET A 1 29.18 19.01 -26.62
CA MET A 1 28.58 19.06 -25.26
C MET A 1 27.49 18.02 -25.23
N VAL A 2 27.79 16.82 -24.73
CA VAL A 2 26.86 15.69 -24.67
C VAL A 2 26.11 15.81 -23.35
N VAL A 3 24.81 16.06 -23.42
CA VAL A 3 23.93 16.04 -22.26
C VAL A 3 23.62 14.58 -21.94
N GLU A 4 24.30 14.01 -20.95
CA GLU A 4 23.89 12.72 -20.35
C GLU A 4 22.58 12.93 -19.58
N THR A 5 21.48 12.52 -20.19
CA THR A 5 20.24 12.32 -19.47
C THR A 5 20.38 11.05 -18.63
N THR A 6 20.67 11.19 -17.35
CA THR A 6 20.52 10.11 -16.37
C THR A 6 19.04 9.72 -16.32
N LYS A 7 18.68 8.68 -17.07
CA LYS A 7 17.43 7.94 -16.86
C LYS A 7 17.48 7.36 -15.45
N GLY A 8 16.79 7.98 -14.50
CA GLY A 8 16.49 7.37 -13.21
C GLY A 8 15.80 6.05 -13.49
N GLU A 9 16.46 4.95 -13.11
CA GLU A 9 15.89 3.61 -13.24
C GLU A 9 14.59 3.57 -12.44
N ASP A 10 13.46 3.53 -13.11
CA ASP A 10 12.13 3.28 -12.55
C ASP A 10 12.10 1.81 -12.09
N ARG A 11 12.58 1.58 -10.86
CA ARG A 11 12.47 0.26 -10.25
C ARG A 11 11.00 -0.02 -9.98
N PRO A 12 10.49 -1.21 -10.35
CA PRO A 12 9.12 -1.57 -10.05
C PRO A 12 8.92 -1.54 -8.53
N MET A 13 7.97 -0.72 -8.07
CA MET A 13 7.57 -0.70 -6.67
C MET A 13 6.72 -1.94 -6.38
N ILE A 14 7.07 -2.66 -5.32
CA ILE A 14 6.34 -3.83 -4.84
C ILE A 14 5.45 -3.39 -3.68
N PHE A 15 4.20 -3.82 -3.68
CA PHE A 15 3.23 -3.51 -2.64
C PHE A 15 2.63 -4.80 -2.07
N LEU A 16 2.35 -4.84 -0.77
CA LEU A 16 1.69 -5.98 -0.11
C LEU A 16 0.27 -6.21 -0.60
N THR A 17 -0.42 -5.14 -0.96
CA THR A 17 -1.77 -5.17 -1.53
C THR A 17 -1.77 -4.46 -2.88
N ALA A 18 -2.76 -4.76 -3.72
CA ALA A 18 -2.84 -4.17 -5.06
C ALA A 18 -2.91 -2.63 -4.99
N PRO A 19 -1.97 -1.91 -5.62
CA PRO A 19 -1.99 -0.46 -5.68
C PRO A 19 -3.21 0.05 -6.47
N PRO A 20 -3.57 1.33 -6.31
CA PRO A 20 -4.68 1.92 -7.07
C PRO A 20 -4.45 1.79 -8.57
N ASN A 21 -5.45 1.33 -9.29
CA ASN A 21 -5.42 1.33 -10.75
C ASN A 21 -5.64 2.77 -11.25
N ILE A 22 -4.57 3.39 -11.71
CA ILE A 22 -4.56 4.76 -12.23
C ILE A 22 -4.81 4.75 -13.74
N GLU A 23 -4.40 3.67 -14.42
CA GLU A 23 -4.56 3.49 -15.85
C GLU A 23 -5.70 2.52 -16.13
N GLN A 24 -6.71 2.99 -16.87
CA GLN A 24 -7.80 2.13 -17.36
C GLN A 24 -7.28 1.24 -18.50
N THR A 25 -6.52 0.21 -18.19
CA THR A 25 -6.16 -0.79 -19.19
C THR A 25 -7.38 -1.64 -19.54
N ARG A 26 -7.64 -1.79 -20.85
CA ARG A 26 -8.82 -2.43 -21.45
C ARG A 26 -9.15 -3.83 -20.89
N GLY A 27 -8.16 -4.59 -20.41
CA GLY A 27 -8.33 -5.95 -19.87
C GLY A 27 -8.72 -6.03 -18.40
N SER A 28 -8.58 -4.94 -17.63
CA SER A 28 -8.79 -4.91 -16.19
C SER A 28 -10.23 -4.55 -15.76
N ARG A 29 -11.09 -4.11 -16.67
CA ARG A 29 -12.43 -3.58 -16.36
C ARG A 29 -13.29 -4.55 -15.54
N PHE A 30 -13.32 -5.84 -15.90
CA PHE A 30 -14.17 -6.83 -15.23
C PHE A 30 -13.71 -7.18 -13.80
N ARG A 31 -12.40 -7.22 -13.53
CA ARG A 31 -11.89 -7.47 -12.17
C ARG A 31 -12.04 -6.25 -11.26
N VAL A 32 -11.84 -5.05 -11.79
CA VAL A 32 -11.99 -3.79 -11.05
C VAL A 32 -13.45 -3.57 -10.68
N GLN A 33 -14.41 -3.86 -11.56
CA GLN A 33 -15.84 -3.69 -11.29
C GLN A 33 -16.35 -4.57 -10.13
N ARG A 34 -15.79 -5.77 -9.95
CA ARG A 34 -16.19 -6.66 -8.85
C ARG A 34 -15.79 -6.14 -7.46
N ASN A 35 -14.77 -5.33 -7.38
CA ASN A 35 -14.21 -4.84 -6.12
C ASN A 35 -14.52 -3.36 -5.87
N LEU A 36 -15.36 -2.74 -6.70
CA LEU A 36 -15.78 -1.37 -6.49
C LEU A 36 -16.65 -1.26 -5.22
N PRO A 37 -16.48 -0.21 -4.43
CA PRO A 37 -17.21 -0.01 -3.18
C PRO A 37 -18.71 0.25 -3.41
N TYR A 38 -19.06 0.81 -4.56
CA TYR A 38 -20.43 1.08 -5.01
C TYR A 38 -20.45 1.19 -6.54
N ARG A 39 -21.67 1.14 -7.12
CA ARG A 39 -21.86 1.27 -8.56
C ARG A 39 -21.28 2.62 -9.06
N ASP A 40 -20.58 2.58 -10.19
CA ASP A 40 -19.96 3.75 -10.85
C ASP A 40 -18.87 4.46 -10.02
N ALA A 41 -18.33 3.82 -8.97
CA ALA A 41 -17.19 4.34 -8.25
C ALA A 41 -15.95 4.42 -9.16
N ALA A 42 -15.13 5.46 -8.97
CA ALA A 42 -13.87 5.58 -9.68
C ALA A 42 -12.95 4.37 -9.41
N PRO A 43 -12.24 3.82 -10.41
CA PRO A 43 -11.46 2.59 -10.30
C PRO A 43 -10.46 2.55 -9.16
N TYR A 44 -9.83 3.66 -8.83
CA TYR A 44 -8.87 3.78 -7.72
C TYR A 44 -9.51 3.55 -6.34
N LYS A 45 -10.84 3.69 -6.20
CA LYS A 45 -11.57 3.43 -4.96
C LYS A 45 -11.71 1.95 -4.63
N ALA A 46 -11.38 1.05 -5.57
CA ALA A 46 -11.26 -0.37 -5.29
C ALA A 46 -10.03 -0.69 -4.41
N SER A 47 -9.06 0.20 -4.35
CA SER A 47 -7.82 0.01 -3.59
C SER A 47 -7.97 0.44 -2.14
N ILE A 48 -7.42 -0.36 -1.23
CA ILE A 48 -7.37 -0.07 0.21
C ILE A 48 -6.62 1.22 0.53
N TYR A 49 -5.63 1.60 -0.27
CA TYR A 49 -4.86 2.83 -0.09
C TYR A 49 -5.71 4.09 -0.21
N TYR A 50 -6.76 4.07 -1.05
CA TYR A 50 -7.74 5.15 -1.10
C TYR A 50 -8.50 5.28 0.23
N TRP A 51 -8.92 4.15 0.79
CA TRP A 51 -9.68 4.14 2.04
C TRP A 51 -8.83 4.51 3.24
N TRP A 52 -7.55 4.14 3.23
CA TRP A 52 -6.58 4.61 4.21
C TRP A 52 -6.47 6.15 4.17
N TRP A 53 -6.29 6.74 2.99
CA TRP A 53 -6.26 8.18 2.81
C TRP A 53 -7.59 8.85 3.20
N ALA A 54 -8.73 8.27 2.85
CA ALA A 54 -10.05 8.75 3.21
C ALA A 54 -10.31 8.70 4.72
N SER A 55 -9.77 7.69 5.41
CA SER A 55 -9.80 7.59 6.88
C SER A 55 -8.91 8.65 7.53
N LEU A 56 -7.73 8.90 6.98
CA LEU A 56 -6.83 9.93 7.49
C LEU A 56 -7.46 11.33 7.39
N LYS A 57 -8.24 11.60 6.34
CA LYS A 57 -9.03 12.86 6.22
C LYS A 57 -10.07 13.05 7.32
N ARG A 58 -10.55 11.96 7.92
CA ARG A 58 -11.54 11.97 9.01
C ARG A 58 -10.91 11.99 10.39
N ASN A 59 -9.59 11.85 10.46
CA ASN A 59 -8.86 11.89 11.72
C ASN A 59 -8.80 13.34 12.23
N ILE A 60 -9.46 13.60 13.37
CA ILE A 60 -9.60 14.94 13.96
C ILE A 60 -8.23 15.52 14.37
N ASP A 61 -7.36 14.68 14.97
CA ASP A 61 -6.04 15.12 15.43
C ASP A 61 -5.14 15.46 14.24
N TYR A 62 -5.22 14.68 13.15
CA TYR A 62 -4.51 15.00 11.92
C TYR A 62 -5.03 16.27 11.25
N ALA A 63 -6.34 16.46 11.21
CA ALA A 63 -6.93 17.68 10.66
C ALA A 63 -6.51 18.94 11.46
N LYS A 64 -6.46 18.84 12.80
CA LYS A 64 -5.94 19.91 13.66
C LYS A 64 -4.45 20.18 13.37
N THR A 65 -3.64 19.12 13.26
CA THR A 65 -2.20 19.24 12.95
C THR A 65 -1.99 19.90 11.57
N CYS A 66 -2.81 19.58 10.57
CA CYS A 66 -2.75 20.23 9.26
C CYS A 66 -3.07 21.73 9.33
N LYS A 67 -4.07 22.12 10.14
CA LYS A 67 -4.41 23.55 10.36
C LYS A 67 -3.29 24.31 11.08
N GLN A 68 -2.54 23.62 11.93
CA GLN A 68 -1.41 24.17 12.68
C GLN A 68 -0.06 24.01 11.96
N LEU A 69 -0.08 23.81 10.64
CA LEU A 69 1.11 23.70 9.79
C LEU A 69 2.10 22.61 10.26
N GLY A 70 1.57 21.47 10.72
CA GLY A 70 2.35 20.33 11.14
C GLY A 70 2.61 20.22 12.64
N ARG A 71 2.13 21.15 13.44
CA ARG A 71 2.27 21.09 14.90
C ARG A 71 1.07 20.38 15.52
N GLY A 72 1.32 19.37 16.37
CA GLY A 72 0.24 18.68 17.09
C GLY A 72 0.48 17.19 17.25
N LYS A 73 -0.55 16.46 17.69
CA LYS A 73 -0.46 15.03 18.01
C LYS A 73 -0.10 14.13 16.83
N SER A 74 -0.37 14.57 15.61
CA SER A 74 -0.11 13.80 14.37
C SER A 74 1.06 14.40 13.57
N GLU A 75 2.03 15.01 14.23
CA GLU A 75 3.18 15.67 13.60
C GLU A 75 3.98 14.72 12.69
N GLU A 76 4.23 13.48 13.13
CA GLU A 76 4.95 12.48 12.33
C GLU A 76 4.19 12.12 11.05
N LEU A 77 2.88 11.91 11.14
CA LEU A 77 2.05 11.67 9.96
C LEU A 77 2.06 12.90 9.02
N TYR A 78 2.07 14.09 9.58
CA TYR A 78 2.15 15.31 8.77
C TYR A 78 3.50 15.45 8.07
N LYS A 79 4.61 15.10 8.71
CA LYS A 79 5.95 15.06 8.07
C LYS A 79 5.97 14.14 6.86
N ASP A 80 5.31 12.99 6.96
CA ASP A 80 5.31 12.00 5.89
C ASP A 80 4.30 12.30 4.77
N PHE A 81 3.12 12.78 5.12
CA PHE A 81 1.98 12.89 4.19
C PHE A 81 1.59 14.33 3.84
N GLY A 82 2.17 15.32 4.53
CA GLY A 82 1.88 16.73 4.32
C GLY A 82 0.42 17.08 4.64
N ASN A 83 -0.11 18.11 4.01
CA ASN A 83 -1.51 18.49 4.14
C ASN A 83 -2.36 17.85 3.05
N ILE A 84 -2.95 16.67 3.35
CA ILE A 84 -3.77 15.90 2.40
C ILE A 84 -5.08 16.58 2.01
N PHE A 85 -5.48 17.66 2.70
CA PHE A 85 -6.68 18.44 2.35
C PHE A 85 -6.46 19.35 1.13
N LYS A 86 -5.19 19.60 0.75
CA LYS A 86 -4.81 20.46 -0.40
C LYS A 86 -4.78 19.73 -1.74
N SER A 87 -4.88 18.40 -1.76
CA SER A 87 -4.77 17.60 -2.99
C SER A 87 -5.86 16.54 -3.07
N ASP A 88 -6.19 16.13 -4.28
CA ASP A 88 -6.95 14.92 -4.54
C ASP A 88 -6.09 13.66 -4.26
N PHE A 89 -6.79 12.49 -4.20
CA PHE A 89 -6.13 11.23 -3.90
C PHE A 89 -5.06 10.85 -4.94
N LEU A 90 -5.31 11.04 -6.22
CA LEU A 90 -4.39 10.58 -7.27
C LEU A 90 -3.10 11.39 -7.29
N THR A 91 -3.21 12.70 -7.09
CA THR A 91 -2.06 13.60 -6.97
C THR A 91 -1.25 13.26 -5.72
N TRP A 92 -1.93 13.07 -4.59
CA TRP A 92 -1.29 12.67 -3.34
C TRP A 92 -0.62 11.29 -3.46
N TRP A 93 -1.29 10.29 -4.04
CA TRP A 93 -0.75 8.95 -4.21
C TRP A 93 0.55 8.92 -5.02
N ARG A 94 0.61 9.66 -6.12
CA ARG A 94 1.82 9.71 -6.97
C ARG A 94 3.07 10.10 -6.18
N SER A 95 2.96 11.04 -5.24
CA SER A 95 4.08 11.54 -4.44
C SER A 95 4.36 10.72 -3.18
N HIS A 96 3.39 9.94 -2.66
CA HIS A 96 3.52 9.26 -1.36
C HIS A 96 3.50 7.73 -1.44
N LYS A 97 3.26 7.16 -2.62
CA LYS A 97 3.19 5.69 -2.83
C LYS A 97 4.42 4.95 -2.31
N GLY A 98 5.60 5.56 -2.38
CA GLY A 98 6.85 4.98 -1.88
C GLY A 98 6.86 4.67 -0.39
N LEU A 99 6.00 5.33 0.41
CA LEU A 99 5.87 5.08 1.84
C LEU A 99 5.16 3.74 2.15
N PHE A 100 4.41 3.23 1.18
CA PHE A 100 3.67 1.98 1.25
C PHE A 100 4.33 0.83 0.48
N ALA A 101 5.37 1.14 -0.28
CA ALA A 101 6.08 0.15 -1.08
C ALA A 101 7.13 -0.58 -0.24
N GLU A 102 7.30 -1.86 -0.54
CA GLU A 102 8.42 -2.64 -0.05
C GLU A 102 9.74 -2.09 -0.59
N ARG A 103 10.77 -2.13 0.23
CA ARG A 103 12.12 -1.83 -0.22
C ARG A 103 12.60 -3.00 -1.09
N SER A 104 12.59 -2.84 -2.40
CA SER A 104 13.21 -3.81 -3.29
C SER A 104 14.71 -3.58 -3.28
N SER A 105 15.45 -4.46 -2.64
CA SER A 105 16.91 -4.56 -2.79
C SER A 105 17.23 -5.52 -3.93
N LEU A 106 17.10 -5.05 -5.18
CA LEU A 106 17.83 -5.72 -6.26
C LEU A 106 19.29 -5.35 -6.04
N ALA A 107 20.08 -6.30 -5.56
CA ALA A 107 21.52 -6.13 -5.42
C ALA A 107 22.13 -5.85 -6.80
N LYS A 108 22.43 -4.61 -7.10
CA LYS A 108 23.33 -4.22 -8.17
C LYS A 108 24.73 -4.48 -7.64
N ASN A 109 25.40 -5.49 -8.20
CA ASN A 109 26.78 -5.88 -7.89
C ASN A 109 27.02 -6.44 -6.47
N LYS A 110 27.70 -7.56 -6.43
CA LYS A 110 28.50 -8.31 -5.46
C LYS A 110 28.76 -7.77 -4.03
N GLU A 111 28.22 -6.64 -3.62
CA GLU A 111 28.21 -6.24 -2.23
C GLU A 111 27.09 -7.02 -1.53
N ILE A 112 27.46 -8.16 -0.99
CA ILE A 112 26.65 -8.94 -0.06
C ILE A 112 26.42 -8.01 1.13
N LEU A 113 25.23 -7.46 1.22
CA LEU A 113 24.78 -6.85 2.45
C LEU A 113 24.81 -7.94 3.51
N LYS A 114 25.73 -7.84 4.46
CA LYS A 114 25.76 -8.71 5.65
C LYS A 114 24.64 -8.24 6.57
N ASP A 115 23.44 -8.66 6.23
CA ASP A 115 22.25 -8.47 7.04
C ASP A 115 21.67 -9.87 7.23
N ASP A 116 21.55 -10.30 8.47
CA ASP A 116 21.08 -11.65 8.83
C ASP A 116 19.66 -11.95 8.32
N ASP A 117 18.93 -10.91 7.95
CA ASP A 117 17.58 -11.01 7.38
C ASP A 117 17.54 -11.08 5.85
N ILE A 118 18.71 -11.06 5.17
CA ILE A 118 18.78 -11.08 3.71
C ILE A 118 19.39 -12.37 3.20
N ILE A 119 18.66 -13.07 2.33
CA ILE A 119 19.11 -14.27 1.65
C ILE A 119 19.23 -13.98 0.16
N LEU A 120 20.40 -14.26 -0.42
CA LEU A 120 20.66 -14.15 -1.85
C LEU A 120 20.39 -15.48 -2.55
N TYR A 121 19.53 -15.46 -3.58
CA TYR A 121 19.27 -16.60 -4.43
C TYR A 121 19.88 -16.39 -5.81
N GLN A 122 20.54 -17.43 -6.31
CA GLN A 122 20.91 -17.53 -7.72
C GLN A 122 19.78 -18.26 -8.45
N ILE A 123 19.13 -17.57 -9.38
CA ILE A 123 18.02 -18.11 -10.17
C ILE A 123 18.53 -18.55 -11.54
N ASP A 124 18.35 -19.83 -11.87
CA ASP A 124 18.54 -20.33 -13.22
C ASP A 124 17.30 -20.01 -14.06
N THR A 125 17.43 -19.02 -14.95
CA THR A 125 16.35 -18.55 -15.83
C THR A 125 15.92 -19.57 -16.89
N LYS A 126 16.62 -20.70 -17.04
CA LYS A 126 16.22 -21.79 -17.94
C LYS A 126 15.16 -22.69 -17.33
N LYS A 127 14.97 -22.65 -16.01
CA LYS A 127 13.95 -23.44 -15.32
C LYS A 127 12.55 -22.84 -15.52
N PRO A 128 11.49 -23.67 -15.56
CA PRO A 128 10.12 -23.18 -15.53
C PRO A 128 9.85 -22.36 -14.26
N PHE A 129 9.05 -21.31 -14.38
CA PHE A 129 8.72 -20.42 -13.23
C PHE A 129 8.15 -21.18 -12.03
N SER A 130 7.33 -22.21 -12.26
CA SER A 130 6.77 -23.05 -11.19
C SER A 130 7.85 -23.73 -10.34
N GLN A 131 8.91 -24.23 -10.98
CA GLN A 131 10.03 -24.86 -10.29
C GLN A 131 10.83 -23.82 -9.48
N ILE A 132 11.13 -22.67 -10.09
CA ILE A 132 11.81 -21.55 -9.40
C ILE A 132 11.00 -21.12 -8.17
N HIS A 133 9.68 -21.02 -8.30
CA HIS A 133 8.79 -20.64 -7.21
C HIS A 133 8.86 -21.62 -6.03
N GLU A 134 8.81 -22.93 -6.28
CA GLU A 134 8.90 -23.95 -5.22
C GLU A 134 10.29 -23.98 -4.57
N GLU A 135 11.37 -23.77 -5.33
CA GLU A 135 12.73 -23.70 -4.79
C GLU A 135 12.89 -22.48 -3.86
N ILE A 136 12.44 -21.30 -4.29
CA ILE A 136 12.47 -20.07 -3.46
C ILE A 136 11.63 -20.25 -2.20
N LYS A 137 10.45 -20.84 -2.33
CA LYS A 137 9.56 -21.11 -1.20
C LYS A 137 10.21 -22.05 -0.18
N ALA A 138 10.81 -23.15 -0.64
CA ALA A 138 11.49 -24.12 0.23
C ALA A 138 12.65 -23.46 0.99
N LEU A 139 13.48 -22.68 0.30
CA LEU A 139 14.60 -21.96 0.90
C LEU A 139 14.13 -20.89 1.90
N HIS A 140 13.07 -20.18 1.58
CA HIS A 140 12.49 -19.19 2.48
C HIS A 140 11.93 -19.84 3.76
N MET A 141 11.21 -20.97 3.63
CA MET A 141 10.71 -21.72 4.78
C MET A 141 11.86 -22.25 5.65
N GLN A 142 12.91 -22.78 5.03
CA GLN A 142 14.10 -23.27 5.74
C GLN A 142 14.80 -22.14 6.51
N ALA A 143 14.99 -20.98 5.88
CA ALA A 143 15.66 -19.84 6.48
C ALA A 143 14.92 -19.28 7.71
N HIS A 144 13.59 -19.32 7.68
CA HIS A 144 12.76 -18.83 8.80
C HIS A 144 12.34 -19.94 9.77
N GLY A 145 12.84 -21.17 9.62
CA GLY A 145 12.46 -22.31 10.46
C GLY A 145 10.96 -22.63 10.43
N ILE A 146 10.26 -22.30 9.31
CA ILE A 146 8.83 -22.52 9.16
C ILE A 146 8.57 -23.97 8.81
N MET A 147 7.74 -24.64 9.61
CA MET A 147 7.33 -26.01 9.34
C MET A 147 6.23 -26.09 8.26
N PRO A 148 6.15 -27.21 7.50
CA PRO A 148 5.07 -27.40 6.55
C PRO A 148 3.70 -27.22 7.20
N GLY A 149 2.86 -26.35 6.62
CA GLY A 149 1.54 -26.00 7.14
C GLY A 149 1.47 -24.77 8.05
N GLU A 150 2.60 -24.28 8.54
CA GLU A 150 2.66 -23.00 9.25
C GLU A 150 2.65 -21.82 8.28
N ARG A 151 2.06 -20.72 8.73
CA ARG A 151 2.10 -19.44 7.98
C ARG A 151 3.24 -18.58 8.50
N ALA A 152 4.10 -18.11 7.61
CA ALA A 152 5.07 -17.09 7.94
C ALA A 152 4.35 -15.85 8.52
N LYS A 153 4.93 -15.23 9.55
CA LYS A 153 4.46 -13.94 10.02
C LYS A 153 4.65 -12.93 8.89
N LEU A 154 3.59 -12.20 8.57
CA LEU A 154 3.68 -11.12 7.60
C LEU A 154 4.61 -10.04 8.15
N SER A 155 5.70 -9.81 7.45
CA SER A 155 6.64 -8.73 7.70
C SER A 155 6.66 -7.78 6.51
N SER A 156 7.07 -6.54 6.71
CA SER A 156 7.15 -5.54 5.66
C SER A 156 8.27 -4.57 5.93
N THR A 157 8.95 -4.16 4.89
CA THR A 157 9.94 -3.09 4.90
C THR A 157 9.34 -1.72 4.57
N ALA A 158 8.06 -1.68 4.21
CA ALA A 158 7.33 -0.43 3.99
C ALA A 158 7.19 0.36 5.30
N LYS A 159 7.28 1.69 5.21
CA LYS A 159 7.07 2.55 6.39
C LYS A 159 5.63 2.45 6.93
N TYR A 160 4.66 2.29 6.03
CA TYR A 160 3.24 2.11 6.34
C TYR A 160 2.69 0.86 5.66
N PRO A 161 2.96 -0.33 6.22
CA PRO A 161 2.48 -1.58 5.65
C PRO A 161 0.96 -1.73 5.82
N ILE A 162 0.27 -2.15 4.78
CA ILE A 162 -1.16 -2.44 4.84
C ILE A 162 -1.39 -3.93 4.56
N PHE A 163 -1.71 -4.67 5.61
CA PHE A 163 -1.97 -6.12 5.58
C PHE A 163 -3.48 -6.40 5.54
N ALA A 164 -4.23 -5.80 4.65
CA ALA A 164 -5.67 -5.85 4.78
C ALA A 164 -6.34 -6.87 3.86
N ASN A 165 -7.21 -7.68 4.47
CA ASN A 165 -8.21 -8.51 3.79
C ASN A 165 -9.61 -7.89 3.82
N VAL A 166 -9.72 -6.57 4.03
CA VAL A 166 -11.00 -5.88 4.11
C VAL A 166 -11.39 -5.37 2.73
N SER A 167 -12.65 -5.60 2.33
CA SER A 167 -13.13 -5.15 1.03
C SER A 167 -13.34 -3.63 1.00
N ALA A 168 -13.16 -3.02 -0.17
CA ALA A 168 -13.46 -1.60 -0.39
C ALA A 168 -14.91 -1.25 -0.06
N HIS A 169 -15.84 -2.18 -0.30
CA HIS A 169 -17.26 -2.03 0.06
C HIS A 169 -17.45 -1.91 1.58
N THR A 170 -16.79 -2.77 2.36
CA THR A 170 -16.86 -2.71 3.83
C THR A 170 -16.30 -1.40 4.35
N LEU A 171 -15.16 -0.95 3.84
CA LEU A 171 -14.54 0.30 4.24
C LEU A 171 -15.41 1.52 3.88
N HIS A 172 -16.04 1.50 2.71
CA HIS A 172 -17.02 2.51 2.32
C HIS A 172 -18.18 2.59 3.33
N ARG A 173 -18.78 1.45 3.68
CA ARG A 173 -19.87 1.40 4.66
C ARG A 173 -19.45 1.94 6.02
N VAL A 174 -18.31 1.50 6.53
CA VAL A 174 -17.79 1.96 7.82
C VAL A 174 -17.58 3.49 7.83
N LEU A 175 -16.97 4.05 6.78
CA LEU A 175 -16.76 5.50 6.73
C LEU A 175 -18.06 6.28 6.54
N ASN A 176 -19.06 5.74 5.84
CA ASN A 176 -20.38 6.36 5.74
C ASN A 176 -21.09 6.39 7.10
N ILE A 177 -21.07 5.28 7.86
CA ILE A 177 -21.62 5.22 9.22
C ILE A 177 -20.89 6.22 10.11
N TRP A 178 -19.56 6.33 10.00
CA TRP A 178 -18.80 7.32 10.73
C TRP A 178 -19.24 8.75 10.40
N ASP A 179 -19.41 9.07 9.13
CA ASP A 179 -19.84 10.42 8.68
C ASP A 179 -21.26 10.73 9.18
N LEU A 180 -22.19 9.76 9.10
CA LEU A 180 -23.54 9.90 9.62
C LEU A 180 -23.55 10.14 11.14
N ARG A 181 -22.70 9.41 11.88
CA ARG A 181 -22.60 9.61 13.33
C ARG A 181 -22.00 10.97 13.70
N CYS A 182 -21.05 11.47 12.91
CA CYS A 182 -20.49 12.80 13.13
C CYS A 182 -21.52 13.92 12.87
N THR A 183 -22.45 13.69 11.93
CA THR A 183 -23.53 14.66 11.62
C THR A 183 -24.74 14.52 12.53
N ASN A 184 -24.96 13.34 13.11
CA ASN A 184 -26.11 13.03 13.98
C ASN A 184 -25.63 12.37 15.29
N PRO A 185 -24.98 13.12 16.19
CA PRO A 185 -24.36 12.56 17.39
C PRO A 185 -25.35 11.92 18.37
N ASP A 186 -26.60 12.40 18.35
CA ASP A 186 -27.66 11.96 19.29
C ASP A 186 -28.43 10.72 18.82
N VAL A 187 -28.21 10.27 17.56
CA VAL A 187 -28.85 9.09 16.99
C VAL A 187 -28.07 7.84 17.33
N SER A 188 -28.76 6.78 17.78
CA SER A 188 -28.11 5.53 18.15
C SER A 188 -27.49 4.82 16.91
N ALA A 189 -26.48 3.98 17.11
CA ALA A 189 -25.84 3.24 16.02
C ALA A 189 -26.78 2.22 15.35
N TYR A 190 -27.93 1.88 15.97
CA TYR A 190 -28.94 0.98 15.44
C TYR A 190 -30.00 1.70 14.57
N GLU A 191 -30.05 3.04 14.65
CA GLU A 191 -30.98 3.87 13.89
C GLU A 191 -30.33 4.50 12.65
N LEU A 192 -29.02 4.37 12.49
CA LEU A 192 -28.22 4.81 11.34
C LEU A 192 -28.05 3.69 10.31
#